data_416760047c515aa5d930e35e8977e65f
#
_entry.id   416760047c515aa5d930e35e8977e65f
#
_cell.length_a   1.000
_cell.length_b   1.000
_cell.length_c   1.000
_cell.angle_alpha   90.00
_cell.angle_beta   90.00
_cell.angle_gamma   90.00
#
_symmetry.space_group_name_H-M   'P 1'
#
loop_
_entity.id
_entity.type
_entity.pdbx_description
1 polymer ?
#
loop_
_entity_poly.entity_id
_entity_poly.type
_entity_poly.pdbx_seq_one_letter_code
_entity_poly.pdbx_strand_id
1 'polypeptide(L)'
;ALFDRMIDANLRAPFLLIRAFLPAMLAAGRGHLVTVGSVAGRVAFPENGAYSASKFGIRGLHAVLEQELRGTGVRCTLVDPAATDTGIWDAIDPDRRDDLPSRAAMLPPAAVADAVEYALTRPPGVNIPAVSIQRS
;
A
#
# COMPACT_ATOMS: atom_id res chain seq x y z
N ALA A 1 12.28 -15.77 10.61
CA ALA A 1 11.40 -16.62 9.79
C ALA A 1 10.67 -15.80 8.72
N LEU A 2 9.88 -16.46 7.87
CA LEU A 2 9.13 -15.76 6.79
C LEU A 2 8.18 -14.70 7.36
N PHE A 3 7.46 -15.03 8.42
CA PHE A 3 6.54 -14.11 9.10
C PHE A 3 7.27 -12.81 9.51
N ASP A 4 8.40 -12.92 10.21
CA ASP A 4 9.14 -11.75 10.69
C ASP A 4 9.61 -10.87 9.53
N ARG A 5 10.12 -11.48 8.46
CA ARG A 5 10.54 -10.73 7.26
C ARG A 5 9.39 -9.96 6.61
N MET A 6 8.19 -10.54 6.56
CA MET A 6 7.02 -9.86 6.00
C MET A 6 6.55 -8.71 6.90
N ILE A 7 6.53 -8.93 8.22
CA ILE A 7 6.21 -7.86 9.17
C ILE A 7 7.26 -6.75 9.13
N ASP A 8 8.53 -7.10 9.11
CA ASP A 8 9.61 -6.11 9.06
C ASP A 8 9.56 -5.27 7.78
N ALA A 9 9.39 -5.90 6.62
CA ALA A 9 9.38 -5.20 5.34
C ALA A 9 8.09 -4.40 5.10
N ASN A 10 6.92 -4.99 5.40
CA ASN A 10 5.64 -4.43 5.00
C ASN A 10 4.97 -3.57 6.07
N LEU A 11 5.39 -3.66 7.34
CA LEU A 11 4.78 -2.93 8.44
C LEU A 11 5.81 -2.13 9.25
N ARG A 12 6.86 -2.78 9.77
CA ARG A 12 7.85 -2.10 10.61
C ARG A 12 8.63 -1.02 9.85
N ALA A 13 9.14 -1.34 8.65
CA ALA A 13 9.91 -0.39 7.86
C ALA A 13 9.07 0.85 7.48
N PRO A 14 7.84 0.74 6.93
CA PRO A 14 6.97 1.89 6.72
C PRO A 14 6.70 2.70 8.00
N PHE A 15 6.44 2.04 9.13
CA PHE A 15 6.24 2.72 10.41
C PHE A 15 7.46 3.57 10.80
N LEU A 16 8.66 3.02 10.67
CA LEU A 16 9.90 3.74 10.99
C LEU A 16 10.15 4.92 10.04
N LEU A 17 9.85 4.76 8.75
CA LEU A 17 9.94 5.84 7.77
C LEU A 17 8.94 6.97 8.10
N ILE A 18 7.70 6.64 8.38
CA ILE A 18 6.68 7.61 8.78
C ILE A 18 7.15 8.37 10.03
N ARG A 19 7.59 7.65 11.05
CA ARG A 19 8.11 8.25 12.29
C ARG A 19 9.29 9.18 12.05
N ALA A 20 10.15 8.89 11.08
CA ALA A 20 11.30 9.71 10.75
C ALA A 20 10.94 10.99 9.99
N PHE A 21 10.01 10.92 9.05
CA PHE A 21 9.71 12.05 8.16
C PHE A 21 8.51 12.90 8.60
N LEU A 22 7.54 12.31 9.27
CA LEU A 22 6.31 12.99 9.64
C LEU A 22 6.51 14.24 10.50
N PRO A 23 7.40 14.28 11.51
CA PRO A 23 7.62 15.50 12.31
C PRO A 23 8.01 16.71 11.47
N ALA A 24 8.87 16.55 10.46
CA ALA A 24 9.26 17.64 9.57
C ALA A 24 8.10 18.10 8.67
N MET A 25 7.26 17.17 8.19
CA MET A 25 6.07 17.48 7.41
C MET A 25 5.06 18.27 8.24
N LEU A 26 4.83 17.86 9.50
CA LEU A 26 3.93 18.56 10.43
C LEU A 26 4.43 19.96 10.73
N ALA A 27 5.72 20.13 11.02
CA ALA A 27 6.33 21.43 11.27
C ALA A 27 6.24 22.36 10.05
N ALA A 28 6.31 21.79 8.84
CA ALA A 28 6.17 22.54 7.58
C ALA A 28 4.70 22.81 7.22
N GLY A 29 3.73 22.17 7.87
CA GLY A 29 2.30 22.23 7.52
C GLY A 29 1.99 21.70 6.12
N ARG A 30 2.86 20.86 5.57
CA ARG A 30 2.73 20.27 4.23
C ARG A 30 3.52 18.99 4.10
N GLY A 31 3.02 18.09 3.28
CA GLY A 31 3.64 16.80 3.00
C GLY A 31 2.61 15.85 2.41
N HIS A 32 3.06 14.73 1.91
CA HIS A 32 2.16 13.68 1.42
C HIS A 32 2.78 12.31 1.70
N LEU A 33 2.10 11.50 2.47
CA LEU A 33 2.44 10.11 2.72
C LEU A 33 1.59 9.22 1.80
N VAL A 34 2.22 8.46 0.92
CA VAL A 34 1.53 7.46 0.10
C VAL A 34 1.91 6.08 0.61
N THR A 35 0.92 5.34 1.06
CA THR A 35 1.08 3.96 1.53
C THR A 35 0.61 3.00 0.45
N VAL A 36 1.49 2.13 -0.03
CA VAL A 36 1.11 1.07 -0.95
C VAL A 36 0.68 -0.15 -0.14
N GLY A 37 -0.62 -0.31 -0.02
CA GLY A 37 -1.28 -1.44 0.62
C GLY A 37 -1.39 -2.66 -0.29
N SER A 38 -2.53 -3.30 -0.25
CA SER A 38 -2.94 -4.42 -1.11
C SER A 38 -4.41 -4.73 -0.86
N VAL A 39 -5.07 -5.34 -1.83
CA VAL A 39 -6.37 -6.00 -1.61
C VAL A 39 -6.31 -6.99 -0.44
N ALA A 40 -5.16 -7.64 -0.20
CA ALA A 40 -4.92 -8.54 0.92
C ALA A 40 -4.87 -7.83 2.30
N GLY A 41 -4.95 -6.52 2.35
CA GLY A 41 -5.15 -5.74 3.58
C GLY A 41 -6.61 -5.54 3.96
N ARG A 42 -7.57 -6.05 3.16
CA ARG A 42 -9.01 -5.99 3.44
C ARG A 42 -9.77 -7.28 3.12
N VAL A 43 -9.17 -8.16 2.33
CA VAL A 43 -9.72 -9.48 1.99
C VAL A 43 -8.71 -10.53 2.43
N ALA A 44 -9.20 -11.54 3.15
CA ALA A 44 -8.37 -12.67 3.55
C ALA A 44 -8.28 -13.69 2.42
N PHE A 45 -7.06 -14.18 2.16
CA PHE A 45 -6.81 -15.25 1.22
C PHE A 45 -6.24 -16.45 1.96
N PRO A 46 -6.72 -17.68 1.71
CA PRO A 46 -6.11 -18.87 2.27
C PRO A 46 -4.60 -18.94 2.03
N GLU A 47 -3.87 -19.57 2.94
CA GLU A 47 -2.41 -19.77 2.89
C GLU A 47 -1.55 -18.49 2.88
N ASN A 48 -2.17 -17.31 2.96
CA ASN A 48 -1.49 -16.01 2.87
C ASN A 48 -1.38 -15.27 4.22
N GLY A 49 -1.38 -16.01 5.34
CA GLY A 49 -1.52 -15.45 6.68
C GLY A 49 -0.49 -14.37 7.05
N ALA A 50 0.81 -14.63 6.82
CA ALA A 50 1.87 -13.69 7.15
C ALA A 50 1.78 -12.40 6.32
N TYR A 51 1.52 -12.52 5.02
CA TYR A 51 1.36 -11.38 4.13
C TYR A 51 0.10 -10.58 4.47
N SER A 52 -1.04 -11.26 4.60
CA SER A 52 -2.30 -10.62 5.00
C SER A 52 -2.17 -9.89 6.34
N ALA A 53 -1.57 -10.52 7.35
CA ALA A 53 -1.33 -9.87 8.64
C ALA A 53 -0.54 -8.56 8.48
N SER A 54 0.53 -8.56 7.67
CA SER A 54 1.33 -7.38 7.40
C SER A 54 0.53 -6.29 6.67
N LYS A 55 -0.31 -6.67 5.70
CA LYS A 55 -1.10 -5.72 4.89
C LYS A 55 -2.35 -5.20 5.61
N PHE A 56 -2.97 -5.99 6.48
CA PHE A 56 -3.98 -5.48 7.43
C PHE A 56 -3.34 -4.52 8.44
N GLY A 57 -2.15 -4.85 8.93
CA GLY A 57 -1.39 -3.99 9.86
C GLY A 57 -1.08 -2.63 9.28
N ILE A 58 -0.53 -2.56 8.06
CA ILE A 58 -0.20 -1.27 7.42
C ILE A 58 -1.45 -0.47 7.08
N ARG A 59 -2.55 -1.13 6.70
CA ARG A 59 -3.83 -0.48 6.48
C ARG A 59 -4.38 0.13 7.78
N GLY A 60 -4.28 -0.60 8.90
CA GLY A 60 -4.66 -0.08 10.23
C GLY A 60 -3.82 1.12 10.64
N LEU A 61 -2.49 1.06 10.46
CA LEU A 61 -1.61 2.20 10.69
C LEU A 61 -2.00 3.41 9.83
N HIS A 62 -2.27 3.20 8.54
CA HIS A 62 -2.71 4.27 7.64
C HIS A 62 -4.02 4.92 8.10
N ALA A 63 -4.99 4.12 8.56
CA ALA A 63 -6.26 4.62 9.06
C ALA A 63 -6.10 5.52 10.31
N VAL A 64 -5.15 5.21 11.20
CA VAL A 64 -4.80 6.07 12.34
C VAL A 64 -4.19 7.37 11.84
N LEU A 65 -3.22 7.31 10.94
CA LEU A 65 -2.59 8.50 10.36
C LEU A 65 -3.59 9.42 9.68
N GLU A 66 -4.55 8.87 8.96
CA GLU A 66 -5.61 9.65 8.31
C GLU A 66 -6.40 10.50 9.32
N GLN A 67 -6.66 9.97 10.53
CA GLN A 67 -7.32 10.74 11.59
C GLN A 67 -6.39 11.81 12.21
N GLU A 68 -5.15 11.43 12.51
CA GLU A 68 -4.18 12.32 13.16
C GLU A 68 -3.75 13.49 12.26
N LEU A 69 -3.76 13.30 10.94
CA LEU A 69 -3.31 14.31 9.98
C LEU A 69 -4.39 15.30 9.55
N ARG A 70 -5.62 15.13 10.00
CA ARG A 70 -6.71 16.07 9.67
C ARG A 70 -6.38 17.49 10.14
N GLY A 71 -6.49 18.45 9.22
CA GLY A 71 -6.25 19.85 9.51
C GLY A 71 -4.79 20.27 9.66
N THR A 72 -3.84 19.33 9.49
CA THR A 72 -2.40 19.63 9.62
C THR A 72 -1.76 20.17 8.34
N GLY A 73 -2.41 20.06 7.20
CA GLY A 73 -1.85 20.34 5.89
C GLY A 73 -1.03 19.19 5.30
N VAL A 74 -0.76 18.12 6.06
CA VAL A 74 -0.13 16.89 5.57
C VAL A 74 -1.21 15.96 5.03
N ARG A 75 -1.02 15.48 3.81
CA ARG A 75 -1.93 14.53 3.15
C ARG A 75 -1.48 13.10 3.35
N CYS A 76 -2.41 12.17 3.32
CA CYS A 76 -2.09 10.75 3.24
C CYS A 76 -3.03 10.02 2.28
N THR A 77 -2.48 9.07 1.54
CA THR A 77 -3.20 8.26 0.55
C THR A 77 -2.84 6.80 0.71
N LEU A 78 -3.85 5.94 0.74
CA LEU A 78 -3.68 4.50 0.65
C LEU A 78 -3.94 4.05 -0.79
N VAL A 79 -2.96 3.40 -1.41
CA VAL A 79 -3.12 2.77 -2.72
C VAL A 79 -3.23 1.26 -2.52
N ASP A 80 -4.37 0.68 -2.85
CA ASP A 80 -4.66 -0.74 -2.70
C ASP A 80 -4.74 -1.44 -4.07
N PRO A 81 -3.61 -1.92 -4.59
CA PRO A 81 -3.62 -2.69 -5.84
C PRO A 81 -4.10 -4.13 -5.62
N ALA A 82 -4.81 -4.65 -6.61
CA ALA A 82 -4.97 -6.08 -6.80
C ALA A 82 -3.63 -6.73 -7.23
N ALA A 83 -3.65 -8.02 -7.57
CA ALA A 83 -2.46 -8.73 -8.04
C ALA A 83 -1.77 -7.93 -9.16
N THR A 84 -0.50 -7.66 -8.98
CA THR A 84 0.32 -6.86 -9.89
C THR A 84 1.50 -7.69 -10.36
N ASP A 85 1.73 -7.73 -11.67
CA ASP A 85 2.78 -8.55 -12.29
C ASP A 85 4.16 -7.98 -11.99
N THR A 86 4.82 -8.55 -11.00
CA THR A 86 6.15 -8.19 -10.52
C THR A 86 6.96 -9.43 -10.21
N GLY A 87 8.26 -9.29 -10.00
CA GLY A 87 9.15 -10.38 -9.61
C GLY A 87 8.78 -11.10 -8.29
N ILE A 88 7.83 -10.58 -7.51
CA ILE A 88 7.33 -11.27 -6.31
C ILE A 88 6.70 -12.63 -6.64
N TRP A 89 6.19 -12.78 -7.85
CA TRP A 89 5.54 -13.99 -8.34
C TRP A 89 6.50 -15.04 -8.91
N ASP A 90 7.78 -14.70 -9.11
CA ASP A 90 8.72 -15.58 -9.81
C ASP A 90 8.91 -16.93 -9.10
N ALA A 91 8.92 -16.92 -7.76
CA ALA A 91 9.08 -18.14 -6.96
C ALA A 91 7.79 -18.99 -6.87
N ILE A 92 6.63 -18.41 -7.21
CA ILE A 92 5.32 -19.05 -7.07
C ILE A 92 4.85 -19.65 -8.40
N ASP A 93 5.28 -19.06 -9.53
CA ASP A 93 4.85 -19.38 -10.89
C ASP A 93 3.31 -19.43 -11.03
N PRO A 94 2.63 -18.28 -10.94
CA PRO A 94 1.17 -18.22 -10.88
C PRO A 94 0.48 -18.77 -12.12
N ASP A 95 1.16 -18.79 -13.27
CA ASP A 95 0.60 -19.32 -14.52
C ASP A 95 0.41 -20.85 -14.51
N ARG A 96 0.99 -21.54 -13.53
CA ARG A 96 0.82 -22.97 -13.29
C ARG A 96 -0.15 -23.31 -12.15
N ARG A 97 -0.87 -22.31 -11.65
CA ARG A 97 -1.76 -22.47 -10.50
C ARG A 97 -3.16 -21.99 -10.83
N ASP A 98 -4.15 -22.86 -10.68
CA ASP A 98 -5.56 -22.56 -10.96
C ASP A 98 -6.21 -21.67 -9.87
N ASP A 99 -5.61 -21.61 -8.67
CA ASP A 99 -6.08 -20.82 -7.54
C ASP A 99 -5.53 -19.37 -7.52
N LEU A 100 -4.65 -19.03 -8.47
CA LEU A 100 -4.06 -17.69 -8.60
C LEU A 100 -4.39 -17.07 -9.96
N PRO A 101 -4.45 -15.73 -10.04
CA PRO A 101 -4.56 -15.07 -11.33
C PRO A 101 -3.28 -15.28 -12.15
N SER A 102 -3.41 -15.59 -13.44
CA SER A 102 -2.26 -15.63 -14.35
C SER A 102 -1.59 -14.25 -14.43
N ARG A 103 -0.31 -14.19 -14.79
CA ARG A 103 0.39 -12.91 -14.97
C ARG A 103 -0.31 -12.01 -15.99
N ALA A 104 -0.88 -12.59 -17.06
CA ALA A 104 -1.65 -11.84 -18.05
C ALA A 104 -2.93 -11.19 -17.49
N ALA A 105 -3.49 -11.74 -16.39
CA ALA A 105 -4.65 -11.22 -15.70
C ALA A 105 -4.28 -10.24 -14.56
N MET A 106 -2.99 -10.03 -14.28
CA MET A 106 -2.53 -9.09 -13.26
C MET A 106 -2.45 -7.66 -13.79
N LEU A 107 -2.40 -6.70 -12.88
CA LEU A 107 -2.13 -5.30 -13.21
C LEU A 107 -0.68 -5.15 -13.69
N PRO A 108 -0.41 -4.30 -14.69
CA PRO A 108 0.96 -3.88 -14.94
C PRO A 108 1.44 -2.95 -13.80
N PRO A 109 2.73 -3.02 -13.40
CA PRO A 109 3.28 -2.14 -12.37
C PRO A 109 3.08 -0.64 -12.65
N ALA A 110 3.09 -0.24 -13.92
CA ALA A 110 2.84 1.13 -14.35
C ALA A 110 1.47 1.65 -13.88
N ALA A 111 0.42 0.82 -13.90
CA ALA A 111 -0.90 1.24 -13.43
C ALA A 111 -0.91 1.60 -11.93
N VAL A 112 -0.07 0.95 -11.13
CA VAL A 112 0.09 1.29 -9.71
C VAL A 112 0.86 2.59 -9.56
N ALA A 113 1.91 2.79 -10.35
CA ALA A 113 2.69 4.04 -10.37
C ALA A 113 1.82 5.23 -10.79
N ASP A 114 0.99 5.08 -11.82
CA ASP A 114 0.06 6.11 -12.29
C ASP A 114 -0.94 6.53 -11.20
N ALA A 115 -1.43 5.57 -10.41
CA ALA A 115 -2.32 5.87 -9.29
C ALA A 115 -1.62 6.65 -8.17
N VAL A 116 -0.35 6.33 -7.89
CA VAL A 116 0.49 7.08 -6.94
C VAL A 116 0.70 8.50 -7.46
N GLU A 117 1.09 8.66 -8.73
CA GLU A 117 1.28 9.96 -9.37
C GLU A 117 -0.02 10.78 -9.35
N TYR A 118 -1.14 10.17 -9.69
CA TYR A 118 -2.43 10.82 -9.62
C TYR A 118 -2.72 11.40 -8.23
N ALA A 119 -2.48 10.64 -7.16
CA ALA A 119 -2.70 11.13 -5.81
C ALA A 119 -1.74 12.28 -5.44
N LEU A 120 -0.47 12.16 -5.81
CA LEU A 120 0.57 13.15 -5.51
C LEU A 120 0.34 14.48 -6.22
N THR A 121 -0.17 14.46 -7.44
CA THR A 121 -0.31 15.63 -8.32
C THR A 121 -1.61 16.41 -8.12
N ARG A 122 -2.45 16.05 -7.14
CA ARG A 122 -3.64 16.85 -6.83
C ARG A 122 -3.26 18.23 -6.28
N PRO A 123 -4.05 19.26 -6.61
CA PRO A 123 -3.78 20.61 -6.14
C PRO A 123 -3.80 20.70 -4.62
N PRO A 124 -3.16 21.73 -4.02
CA PRO A 124 -3.24 21.97 -2.59
C PRO A 124 -4.69 21.99 -2.08
N GLY A 125 -4.91 21.41 -0.91
CA GLY A 125 -6.25 21.31 -0.32
C GLY A 125 -7.10 20.13 -0.81
N VAL A 126 -6.63 19.39 -1.82
CA VAL A 126 -7.29 18.15 -2.29
C VAL A 126 -6.49 16.96 -1.80
N ASN A 127 -7.12 16.09 -1.03
CA ASN A 127 -6.58 14.80 -0.63
C ASN A 127 -7.39 13.66 -1.27
N ILE A 128 -6.69 12.65 -1.74
CA ILE A 128 -7.29 11.39 -2.18
C ILE A 128 -7.01 10.38 -1.07
N PRO A 129 -7.97 10.05 -0.20
CA PRO A 129 -7.69 9.22 0.96
C PRO A 129 -7.34 7.77 0.60
N ALA A 130 -7.97 7.25 -0.45
CA ALA A 130 -7.67 5.89 -0.93
C ALA A 130 -7.92 5.75 -2.43
N VAL A 131 -7.12 4.90 -3.07
CA VAL A 131 -7.28 4.46 -4.46
C VAL A 131 -7.20 2.95 -4.51
N SER A 132 -8.27 2.30 -4.96
CA SER A 132 -8.29 0.86 -5.20
C SER A 132 -8.19 0.59 -6.69
N ILE A 133 -7.25 -0.27 -7.08
CA ILE A 133 -6.96 -0.55 -8.49
C ILE A 133 -7.08 -2.05 -8.74
N GLN A 134 -7.82 -2.42 -9.77
CA GLN A 134 -7.98 -3.80 -10.18
C GLN A 134 -8.08 -3.89 -11.71
N ARG A 135 -7.88 -5.08 -12.22
CA ARG A 135 -8.13 -5.36 -13.63
C ARG A 135 -9.64 -5.39 -13.91
N SER A 136 -10.02 -4.89 -15.05
CA SER A 136 -11.41 -4.94 -15.55
C SER A 136 -11.76 -6.33 -16.10
#